data_596a42376078dff4b097c6ccc607b943
#
_entry.id   596a42376078dff4b097c6ccc607b943
#
_cell.length_a   1.000
_cell.length_b   1.000
_cell.length_c   1.000
_cell.angle_alpha   90.00
_cell.angle_beta   90.00
_cell.angle_gamma   90.00
#
_symmetry.space_group_name_H-M   'P 1'
#
loop_
_entity.id
_entity.type
_entity.pdbx_description
1 polymer ?
#
loop_
_entity_poly.entity_id
_entity_poly.type
_entity_poly.pdbx_seq_one_letter_code
_entity_poly.pdbx_strand_id
1 'polypeptide(L)'
;MKLLLNSRRSILKVFSAIVPVSLFGHTVIAQDRLTEEDQMAKMLLYVHDAGDVDISNPMAARFKPGQNCANCMLFQTSEDPEWGPCSIFQYKLVNANGWCSAWALKS
;
A
#
# COMPACT_ATOMS: atom_id res chain seq x y z
N MET A 1 -33.39 -30.16 -39.81
CA MET A 1 -33.02 -30.35 -38.79
C MET A 1 -31.69 -30.13 -38.44
N LYS A 2 -30.93 -30.55 -38.97
CA LYS A 2 -29.71 -30.36 -38.60
C LYS A 2 -29.35 -29.01 -38.52
N LEU A 3 -29.83 -28.24 -39.21
CA LEU A 3 -29.51 -26.95 -39.13
C LEU A 3 -29.70 -26.42 -37.85
N LEU A 4 -30.59 -26.82 -37.25
CA LEU A 4 -30.87 -26.30 -36.01
C LEU A 4 -29.73 -26.51 -35.19
N LEU A 5 -29.10 -27.51 -35.31
CA LEU A 5 -28.04 -27.74 -34.47
C LEU A 5 -27.08 -26.70 -34.66
N ASN A 6 -26.88 -26.20 -35.72
CA ASN A 6 -25.95 -25.24 -35.91
C ASN A 6 -26.26 -24.07 -35.13
N SER A 7 -27.35 -23.71 -35.05
CA SER A 7 -27.65 -22.55 -34.31
C SER A 7 -27.14 -22.68 -32.97
N ARG A 8 -27.21 -23.78 -32.48
CA ARG A 8 -26.79 -23.93 -31.20
C ARG A 8 -25.44 -23.60 -31.09
N ARG A 9 -24.67 -23.99 -31.89
CA ARG A 9 -23.36 -23.76 -31.73
C ARG A 9 -23.10 -22.37 -31.76
N SER A 10 -23.66 -21.69 -32.55
CA SER A 10 -23.34 -20.31 -32.61
C SER A 10 -23.55 -19.67 -31.38
N ILE A 11 -24.44 -20.00 -30.66
CA ILE A 11 -24.67 -19.40 -29.44
C ILE A 11 -23.58 -19.55 -28.57
N LEU A 12 -23.03 -20.64 -28.49
CA LEU A 12 -22.00 -20.78 -27.64
C LEU A 12 -20.97 -19.84 -27.83
N LYS A 13 -20.49 -19.61 -28.90
CA LYS A 13 -19.44 -18.77 -28.98
C LYS A 13 -19.68 -17.50 -28.50
N VAL A 14 -20.72 -17.03 -28.49
CA VAL A 14 -21.00 -15.83 -27.97
C VAL A 14 -20.59 -15.58 -26.66
N PHE A 15 -20.98 -16.25 -25.78
CA PHE A 15 -20.72 -15.92 -24.52
C PHE A 15 -19.39 -16.00 -24.12
N SER A 16 -18.72 -16.67 -24.80
CA SER A 16 -17.42 -16.78 -24.31
C SER A 16 -16.84 -15.46 -24.34
N ALA A 17 -17.27 -14.68 -25.11
CA ALA A 17 -16.70 -13.45 -25.14
C ALA A 17 -16.66 -12.78 -23.95
N ILE A 18 -17.30 -12.86 -23.35
CA ILE A 18 -17.28 -12.19 -22.26
C ILE A 18 -16.39 -12.20 -21.43
N VAL A 19 -16.19 -12.44 -21.18
CA VAL A 19 -15.39 -12.50 -20.35
C VAL A 19 -14.50 -11.93 -20.20
N PRO A 20 -14.30 -11.63 -20.14
CA PRO A 20 -13.35 -11.25 -19.84
C PRO A 20 -13.01 -10.56 -19.22
N VAL A 21 -13.21 -10.30 -19.00
CA VAL A 21 -12.81 -9.82 -18.54
C VAL A 21 -12.29 -9.39 -17.87
N SER A 22 -12.34 -9.15 -17.62
CA SER A 22 -11.90 -8.83 -17.02
C SER A 22 -11.20 -8.60 -16.59
N LEU A 23 -11.09 -8.48 -16.52
CA LEU A 23 -10.48 -8.35 -16.09
C LEU A 23 -9.79 -8.01 -15.68
N PHE A 24 -9.66 -7.83 -15.50
CA PHE A 24 -8.99 -7.61 -15.03
C PHE A 24 -8.45 -7.14 -14.47
N GLY A 25 -8.58 -6.88 -14.36
CA GLY A 25 -8.08 -6.37 -13.79
C GLY A 25 -7.42 -6.43 -13.07
N HIS A 26 -7.15 -6.61 -12.73
CA HIS A 26 -6.41 -6.68 -12.02
C HIS A 26 -5.76 -6.02 -11.66
N THR A 27 -5.82 -5.76 -11.73
CA THR A 27 -5.44 -5.18 -11.47
C THR A 27 -4.84 -4.91 -10.61
N VAL A 28 -4.31 -4.81 -10.41
CA VAL A 28 -3.66 -4.61 -9.70
C VAL A 28 -3.77 -3.80 -8.93
N ILE A 29 -3.41 -3.48 -8.34
CA ILE A 29 -3.60 -2.92 -7.38
C ILE A 29 -2.69 -1.94 -6.97
N ALA A 30 -2.96 -0.78 -6.93
CA ALA A 30 -2.18 0.23 -6.35
C ALA A 30 -2.06 -0.07 -4.89
N GLN A 31 -0.92 0.11 -4.32
CA GLN A 31 -0.78 -0.06 -2.90
C GLN A 31 -1.44 1.11 -2.21
N ASP A 32 -2.11 0.85 -1.12
CA ASP A 32 -2.75 1.91 -0.37
C ASP A 32 -1.75 2.69 0.44
N ARG A 33 -2.00 3.97 0.57
CA ARG A 33 -1.20 4.78 1.48
C ARG A 33 -1.72 4.60 2.89
N LEU A 34 -0.81 4.49 3.84
CA LEU A 34 -1.18 4.45 5.24
C LEU A 34 -1.72 5.82 5.63
N THR A 35 -2.77 5.88 6.44
CA THR A 35 -3.26 7.14 6.95
C THR A 35 -2.91 7.26 8.42
N GLU A 36 -2.86 8.46 8.92
CA GLU A 36 -2.57 8.66 10.33
C GLU A 36 -3.72 8.18 11.22
N GLU A 37 -4.89 7.95 10.63
CA GLU A 37 -6.03 7.42 11.37
C GLU A 37 -6.06 5.91 11.42
N ASP A 38 -5.23 5.23 10.66
CA ASP A 38 -5.19 3.76 10.70
C ASP A 38 -4.84 3.31 12.11
N GLN A 39 -5.45 2.23 12.56
CA GLN A 39 -5.23 1.78 13.93
C GLN A 39 -3.76 1.51 14.21
N MET A 40 -3.07 0.83 13.30
CA MET A 40 -1.65 0.56 13.49
C MET A 40 -0.84 1.86 13.48
N ALA A 41 -1.25 2.82 12.65
CA ALA A 41 -0.55 4.11 12.62
C ALA A 41 -0.67 4.79 13.96
N LYS A 42 -1.84 4.77 14.58
CA LYS A 42 -2.02 5.38 15.88
C LYS A 42 -1.24 4.66 16.95
N MET A 43 -1.20 3.34 16.88
CA MET A 43 -0.49 2.57 17.87
C MET A 43 1.01 2.83 17.83
N LEU A 44 1.54 3.12 16.66
CA LEU A 44 2.97 3.35 16.51
C LEU A 44 3.31 4.83 16.33
N LEU A 45 2.35 5.71 16.55
CA LEU A 45 2.56 7.16 16.44
C LEU A 45 3.05 7.58 15.06
N TYR A 46 2.56 6.92 14.02
CA TYR A 46 2.98 7.27 12.67
C TYR A 46 2.48 8.67 12.30
N VAL A 47 3.36 9.48 11.74
CA VAL A 47 3.01 10.77 11.18
C VAL A 47 3.60 10.86 9.79
N HIS A 48 2.93 11.59 8.91
CA HIS A 48 3.42 11.76 7.53
C HIS A 48 4.64 12.69 7.47
N ASP A 49 4.89 13.47 8.51
CA ASP A 49 6.02 14.37 8.54
C ASP A 49 6.66 14.25 9.92
N ALA A 50 7.93 13.88 9.96
CA ALA A 50 8.63 13.71 11.23
C ALA A 50 8.63 14.99 12.05
N GLY A 51 8.47 16.14 11.42
CA GLY A 51 8.36 17.40 12.15
C GLY A 51 7.10 17.49 12.97
N ASP A 52 6.11 16.64 12.72
CA ASP A 52 4.86 16.65 13.46
C ASP A 52 4.87 15.69 14.65
N VAL A 53 5.98 15.05 14.95
CA VAL A 53 6.06 14.11 16.07
C VAL A 53 5.81 14.87 17.35
N ASP A 54 4.89 14.37 18.19
CA ASP A 54 4.60 14.97 19.47
C ASP A 54 5.64 14.49 20.48
N ILE A 55 6.67 15.30 20.69
CA ILE A 55 7.78 14.88 21.53
C ILE A 55 7.38 14.84 23.00
N SER A 56 6.23 15.34 23.36
CA SER A 56 5.78 15.23 24.73
C SER A 56 5.15 13.85 25.00
N ASN A 57 4.87 13.07 23.96
CA ASN A 57 4.30 11.75 24.13
C ASN A 57 5.41 10.79 24.54
N PRO A 58 5.27 10.05 25.64
CA PRO A 58 6.32 9.12 26.07
C PRO A 58 6.65 8.06 25.02
N MET A 59 5.71 7.73 24.13
CA MET A 59 5.99 6.74 23.09
C MET A 59 6.89 7.32 22.01
N ALA A 60 7.09 8.63 21.99
CA ALA A 60 7.99 9.25 21.04
C ALA A 60 9.35 9.53 21.67
N ALA A 61 9.65 8.94 22.82
CA ALA A 61 10.91 9.22 23.51
C ALA A 61 12.13 8.87 22.70
N ARG A 62 12.00 7.94 21.75
CA ARG A 62 13.14 7.54 20.93
C ARG A 62 13.37 8.48 19.76
N PHE A 63 12.44 9.38 19.49
CA PHE A 63 12.56 10.24 18.32
C PHE A 63 13.70 11.23 18.50
N LYS A 64 14.51 11.38 17.47
CA LYS A 64 15.56 12.38 17.41
C LYS A 64 15.51 13.05 16.06
N PRO A 65 15.86 14.33 15.99
CA PRO A 65 15.87 15.02 14.71
C PRO A 65 16.73 14.26 13.70
N GLY A 66 16.26 14.19 12.49
CA GLY A 66 16.93 13.46 11.43
C GLY A 66 16.40 12.06 11.18
N GLN A 67 15.63 11.54 12.13
CA GLN A 67 15.00 10.24 11.90
C GLN A 67 13.75 10.44 11.02
N ASN A 68 13.62 9.62 9.97
CA ASN A 68 12.42 9.62 9.15
C ASN A 68 12.28 8.27 8.47
N CYS A 69 11.17 8.06 7.78
CA CYS A 69 10.94 6.78 7.14
C CYS A 69 11.99 6.48 6.06
N ALA A 70 12.49 7.50 5.38
CA ALA A 70 13.47 7.26 4.31
C ALA A 70 14.73 6.60 4.83
N ASN A 71 15.12 6.84 6.08
CA ASN A 71 16.31 6.20 6.64
C ASN A 71 15.98 5.08 7.63
N CYS A 72 14.74 4.58 7.58
CA CYS A 72 14.30 3.48 8.43
C CYS A 72 14.50 2.15 7.72
N MET A 73 15.00 1.16 8.44
CA MET A 73 15.25 -0.14 7.83
C MET A 73 13.97 -0.85 7.40
N LEU A 74 12.81 -0.43 7.88
CA LEU A 74 11.55 -1.04 7.52
C LEU A 74 10.96 -0.44 6.23
N PHE A 75 11.51 0.65 5.76
CA PHE A 75 11.04 1.35 4.58
C PHE A 75 11.71 0.78 3.34
N GLN A 76 10.93 0.52 2.30
CA GLN A 76 11.47 0.03 1.05
C GLN A 76 11.37 1.12 0.02
N THR A 77 12.45 1.35 -0.71
CA THR A 77 12.41 2.37 -1.75
C THR A 77 11.52 1.89 -2.88
N SER A 78 10.91 2.84 -3.55
CA SER A 78 10.06 2.53 -4.69
C SER A 78 10.33 3.57 -5.77
N GLU A 79 9.56 3.50 -6.85
CA GLU A 79 9.73 4.48 -7.91
C GLU A 79 9.29 5.86 -7.48
N ASP A 80 8.41 5.94 -6.49
CA ASP A 80 7.94 7.21 -5.98
C ASP A 80 8.94 7.69 -4.92
N PRO A 81 9.53 8.87 -5.06
CA PRO A 81 10.51 9.34 -4.08
C PRO A 81 9.90 9.72 -2.75
N GLU A 82 8.59 9.95 -2.70
CA GLU A 82 7.96 10.39 -1.47
C GLU A 82 7.24 9.29 -0.71
N TRP A 83 6.88 8.20 -1.37
CA TRP A 83 6.09 7.16 -0.75
C TRP A 83 6.70 5.79 -1.02
N GLY A 84 6.82 5.00 -0.01
CA GLY A 84 7.34 3.64 -0.18
C GLY A 84 6.73 2.69 0.80
N PRO A 85 6.73 1.40 0.48
CA PRO A 85 6.14 0.39 1.35
C PRO A 85 6.91 0.27 2.66
N CYS A 86 6.18 0.08 3.74
CA CYS A 86 6.80 -0.13 5.05
C CYS A 86 6.36 -1.49 5.59
N SER A 87 7.31 -2.34 5.91
CA SER A 87 7.00 -3.72 6.29
C SER A 87 6.19 -3.82 7.57
N ILE A 88 6.34 -2.87 8.49
CA ILE A 88 5.59 -2.96 9.72
C ILE A 88 4.12 -2.58 9.54
N PHE A 89 3.77 -1.92 8.45
CA PHE A 89 2.42 -1.54 8.15
C PHE A 89 1.85 -2.38 6.99
N GLN A 90 2.30 -3.62 6.89
CA GLN A 90 1.81 -4.56 5.88
C GLN A 90 2.06 -4.03 4.48
N TYR A 91 3.16 -3.35 4.30
CA TYR A 91 3.62 -2.82 3.01
C TYR A 91 2.70 -1.73 2.46
N LYS A 92 1.88 -1.11 3.30
CA LYS A 92 1.21 0.10 2.88
C LYS A 92 2.24 1.18 2.70
N LEU A 93 1.93 2.14 1.84
CA LEU A 93 2.87 3.20 1.52
C LEU A 93 2.91 4.23 2.63
N VAL A 94 4.11 4.55 3.09
CA VAL A 94 4.32 5.59 4.09
C VAL A 94 5.12 6.71 3.46
N ASN A 95 4.99 7.90 4.02
CA ASN A 95 5.72 9.04 3.49
C ASN A 95 7.18 8.96 3.90
N ALA A 96 8.08 9.20 2.96
CA ALA A 96 9.52 9.15 3.24
C ALA A 96 9.93 10.13 4.32
N ASN A 97 9.19 11.23 4.50
CA ASN A 97 9.48 12.22 5.53
C ASN A 97 8.80 11.89 6.84
N GLY A 98 8.06 10.80 6.92
CA GLY A 98 7.31 10.45 8.12
C GLY A 98 8.16 9.81 9.20
N TRP A 99 7.51 9.40 10.25
CA TRP A 99 8.18 8.72 11.37
C TRP A 99 7.16 7.87 12.12
N CYS A 100 7.62 6.81 12.73
CA CYS A 100 6.81 6.07 13.69
C CYS A 100 7.71 5.53 14.79
N SER A 101 7.12 5.08 15.88
CA SER A 101 7.91 4.63 17.03
C SER A 101 8.67 3.34 16.78
N ALA A 102 8.40 2.65 15.71
CA ALA A 102 9.16 1.46 15.33
C ALA A 102 10.40 1.80 14.51
N TRP A 103 10.68 3.07 14.29
CA TRP A 103 11.82 3.49 13.49
C TRP A 103 13.12 2.82 13.96
N ALA A 104 13.89 2.34 13.02
CA ALA A 104 15.20 1.77 13.29
C ALA A 104 16.12 2.16 12.14
N LEU A 105 17.34 2.51 12.47
CA LEU A 105 18.27 3.00 11.48
C LEU A 105 18.57 1.94 10.42
N LYS A 106 18.55 2.36 9.17
CA LYS A 106 18.90 1.48 8.08
C LYS A 106 20.41 1.26 8.12
N SER A 107 20.81 0.04 7.97
CA SER A 107 22.25 -0.28 8.04
C SER A 107 22.87 -0.39 6.67
#